data_f2a75d4f32f5812034fd3c0ad3a868dd
#
_entry.id   f2a75d4f32f5812034fd3c0ad3a868dd
#
_cell.length_a   1.000
_cell.length_b   1.000
_cell.length_c   1.000
_cell.angle_alpha   90.00
_cell.angle_beta   90.00
_cell.angle_gamma   90.00
#
_symmetry.space_group_name_H-M   'P 1'
#
loop_
_entity.id
_entity.type
_entity.pdbx_description
1 polymer ?
#
loop_
_entity_poly.entity_id
_entity_poly.type
_entity_poly.pdbx_seq_one_letter_code
_entity_poly.pdbx_strand_id
1 'polypeptide(L)'
;MKLIYSKEIVSQRKAALTEATRALIARGITPKLAAVICSADPAVASYVSVKRKHTEEVGGSFEVVDLSSSATHAEVEGRMRSLCDRPDVHGVILVMSSKPEMDEIDLTNLIPARKDVDGLSASNLGALVQNGPHQMFTAPARSP
;
A
#
# COMPACT_ATOMS: atom_id res chain seq x y z
N MET A 1 18.09 29.48 7.17
CA MET A 1 16.97 28.51 7.01
C MET A 1 17.16 27.81 5.67
N LYS A 2 17.34 26.46 5.67
CA LYS A 2 17.52 25.70 4.43
C LYS A 2 16.12 25.28 3.96
N LEU A 3 15.68 25.79 2.82
CA LEU A 3 14.42 25.36 2.19
C LEU A 3 14.63 23.99 1.54
N ILE A 4 13.85 22.99 1.95
CA ILE A 4 13.88 21.65 1.34
C ILE A 4 12.78 21.65 0.27
N TYR A 5 13.18 21.57 -0.98
CA TYR A 5 12.24 21.44 -2.09
C TYR A 5 11.89 19.95 -2.29
N SER A 6 10.68 19.56 -1.89
CA SER A 6 10.17 18.18 -2.04
C SER A 6 10.19 17.70 -3.49
N LYS A 7 10.04 18.60 -4.47
CA LYS A 7 9.96 18.30 -5.90
C LYS A 7 11.22 17.59 -6.42
N GLU A 8 12.43 18.01 -6.00
CA GLU A 8 13.68 17.38 -6.41
C GLU A 8 13.83 15.98 -5.81
N ILE A 9 13.51 15.84 -4.53
CA ILE A 9 13.56 14.54 -3.84
C ILE A 9 12.59 13.55 -4.48
N VAL A 10 11.37 13.99 -4.75
CA VAL A 10 10.33 13.18 -5.42
C VAL A 10 10.79 12.75 -6.82
N SER A 11 11.37 13.67 -7.60
CA SER A 11 11.86 13.38 -8.94
C SER A 11 12.98 12.33 -8.94
N GLN A 12 13.96 12.48 -8.05
CA GLN A 12 15.07 11.53 -7.90
C GLN A 12 14.56 10.14 -7.46
N ARG A 13 13.65 10.10 -6.48
CA ARG A 13 13.05 8.84 -6.01
C ARG A 13 12.26 8.15 -7.11
N LYS A 14 11.48 8.92 -7.88
CA LYS A 14 10.70 8.40 -9.00
C LYS A 14 11.60 7.80 -10.08
N ALA A 15 12.69 8.47 -10.45
CA ALA A 15 13.65 7.95 -11.42
C ALA A 15 14.28 6.61 -10.95
N ALA A 16 14.71 6.55 -9.69
CA ALA A 16 15.26 5.32 -9.10
C ALA A 16 14.24 4.16 -9.07
N LEU A 17 12.99 4.45 -8.72
CA LEU A 17 11.91 3.46 -8.72
C LEU A 17 11.60 2.97 -10.15
N THR A 18 11.57 3.87 -11.12
CA THR A 18 11.34 3.50 -12.54
C THR A 18 12.42 2.55 -13.04
N GLU A 19 13.69 2.81 -12.70
CA GLU A 19 14.81 1.95 -13.10
C GLU A 19 14.72 0.57 -12.40
N ALA A 20 14.44 0.54 -11.11
CA ALA A 20 14.24 -0.71 -10.37
C ALA A 20 13.06 -1.52 -10.92
N THR A 21 11.95 -0.87 -11.24
CA THR A 21 10.79 -1.53 -11.85
C THR A 21 11.12 -2.10 -13.21
N ARG A 22 11.84 -1.35 -14.05
CA ARG A 22 12.28 -1.83 -15.37
C ARG A 22 13.15 -3.09 -15.26
N ALA A 23 14.07 -3.12 -14.31
CA ALA A 23 14.91 -4.29 -14.04
C ALA A 23 14.10 -5.52 -13.60
N LEU A 24 13.02 -5.33 -12.82
CA LEU A 24 12.10 -6.40 -12.44
C LEU A 24 11.29 -6.90 -13.63
N ILE A 25 10.76 -5.99 -14.47
CA ILE A 25 9.98 -6.34 -15.66
C ILE A 25 10.84 -7.13 -16.65
N ALA A 26 12.11 -6.79 -16.81
CA ALA A 26 13.05 -7.55 -17.65
C ALA A 26 13.24 -9.00 -17.16
N ARG A 27 12.94 -9.27 -15.90
CA ARG A 27 12.93 -10.60 -15.28
C ARG A 27 11.56 -11.27 -15.26
N GLY A 28 10.56 -10.68 -15.93
CA GLY A 28 9.19 -11.19 -15.98
C GLY A 28 8.34 -10.85 -14.75
N ILE A 29 8.79 -9.92 -13.90
CA ILE A 29 8.08 -9.54 -12.67
C ILE A 29 7.55 -8.12 -12.83
N THR A 30 6.24 -7.95 -12.96
CA THR A 30 5.60 -6.62 -12.91
C THR A 30 5.14 -6.34 -11.48
N PRO A 31 5.77 -5.38 -10.77
CA PRO A 31 5.31 -5.02 -9.42
C PRO A 31 3.84 -4.62 -9.43
N LYS A 32 3.03 -5.25 -8.57
CA LYS A 32 1.60 -5.01 -8.48
C LYS A 32 1.21 -4.56 -7.06
N LEU A 33 0.55 -3.42 -6.98
CA LEU A 33 -0.09 -2.90 -5.79
C LEU A 33 -1.60 -3.13 -5.89
N ALA A 34 -2.20 -3.75 -4.89
CA ALA A 34 -3.64 -3.94 -4.79
C ALA A 34 -4.23 -3.07 -3.69
N ALA A 35 -5.33 -2.39 -3.99
CA ALA A 35 -6.10 -1.60 -3.04
C ALA A 35 -7.46 -2.24 -2.81
N VAL A 36 -7.79 -2.56 -1.57
CA VAL A 36 -9.14 -2.91 -1.15
C VAL A 36 -9.82 -1.64 -0.67
N ILE A 37 -10.96 -1.32 -1.28
CA ILE A 37 -11.74 -0.12 -0.94
C ILE A 37 -13.06 -0.57 -0.33
N CYS A 38 -13.41 0.02 0.81
CA CYS A 38 -14.72 -0.14 1.44
C CYS A 38 -15.21 1.23 1.93
N SER A 39 -15.59 2.09 0.99
CA SER A 39 -16.01 3.46 1.29
C SER A 39 -16.90 4.00 0.18
N ALA A 40 -17.87 4.82 0.54
CA ALA A 40 -18.66 5.61 -0.39
C ALA A 40 -18.16 7.07 -0.51
N ASP A 41 -17.07 7.41 0.20
CA ASP A 41 -16.52 8.78 0.21
C ASP A 41 -15.80 9.07 -1.12
N PRO A 42 -16.21 10.12 -1.87
CA PRO A 42 -15.52 10.52 -3.09
C PRO A 42 -14.04 10.88 -2.89
N ALA A 43 -13.65 11.29 -1.69
CA ALA A 43 -12.25 11.57 -1.36
C ALA A 43 -11.37 10.31 -1.44
N VAL A 44 -11.92 9.15 -1.09
CA VAL A 44 -11.24 7.85 -1.22
C VAL A 44 -10.98 7.52 -2.69
N ALA A 45 -11.94 7.74 -3.57
CA ALA A 45 -11.76 7.51 -5.01
C ALA A 45 -10.64 8.40 -5.58
N SER A 46 -10.58 9.68 -5.17
CA SER A 46 -9.52 10.60 -5.55
C SER A 46 -8.15 10.12 -5.06
N TYR A 47 -8.05 9.73 -3.78
CA TYR A 47 -6.82 9.20 -3.18
C TYR A 47 -6.30 7.96 -3.93
N VAL A 48 -7.18 7.00 -4.21
CA VAL A 48 -6.84 5.77 -4.93
C VAL A 48 -6.41 6.07 -6.36
N SER A 49 -7.06 7.03 -7.03
CA SER A 49 -6.68 7.48 -8.37
C SER A 49 -5.25 8.03 -8.41
N VAL A 50 -4.87 8.84 -7.42
CA VAL A 50 -3.50 9.37 -7.29
C VAL A 50 -2.50 8.24 -7.05
N LYS A 51 -2.80 7.28 -6.17
CA LYS A 51 -1.91 6.13 -5.93
C LYS A 51 -1.75 5.27 -7.20
N ARG A 52 -2.85 5.01 -7.93
CA ARG A 52 -2.82 4.32 -9.22
C ARG A 52 -1.87 5.02 -10.19
N LYS A 53 -2.09 6.31 -10.42
CA LYS A 53 -1.28 7.13 -11.32
C LYS A 53 0.21 7.02 -10.99
N HIS A 54 0.59 7.19 -9.73
CA HIS A 54 1.99 7.11 -9.32
C HIS A 54 2.60 5.71 -9.49
N THR A 55 1.82 4.66 -9.24
CA THR A 55 2.28 3.28 -9.45
C THR A 55 2.53 3.00 -10.93
N GLU A 56 1.61 3.40 -11.80
CA GLU A 56 1.70 3.21 -13.25
C GLU A 56 2.81 4.07 -13.87
N GLU A 57 3.01 5.29 -13.38
CA GLU A 57 4.09 6.19 -13.83
C GLU A 57 5.50 5.63 -13.60
N VAL A 58 5.69 4.75 -12.64
CA VAL A 58 6.97 4.07 -12.42
C VAL A 58 7.04 2.68 -13.06
N GLY A 59 5.99 2.28 -13.80
CA GLY A 59 5.93 1.00 -14.53
C GLY A 59 5.32 -0.16 -13.72
N GLY A 60 4.79 0.09 -12.54
CA GLY A 60 4.03 -0.90 -11.77
C GLY A 60 2.60 -1.05 -12.29
N SER A 61 1.91 -2.08 -11.84
CA SER A 61 0.47 -2.28 -12.07
C SER A 61 -0.34 -2.02 -10.80
N PHE A 62 -1.57 -1.55 -10.96
CA PHE A 62 -2.46 -1.21 -9.87
C PHE A 62 -3.80 -1.91 -10.03
N GLU A 63 -4.18 -2.69 -9.02
CA GLU A 63 -5.47 -3.38 -8.97
C GLU A 63 -6.37 -2.77 -7.90
N VAL A 64 -7.64 -2.57 -8.22
CA VAL A 64 -8.64 -2.10 -7.25
C VAL A 64 -9.66 -3.20 -7.03
N VAL A 65 -9.87 -3.53 -5.78
CA VAL A 65 -11.00 -4.34 -5.32
C VAL A 65 -11.95 -3.41 -4.58
N ASP A 66 -12.93 -2.92 -5.31
CA ASP A 66 -13.94 -2.01 -4.78
C ASP A 66 -15.09 -2.83 -4.20
N LEU A 67 -15.22 -2.79 -2.89
CA LEU A 67 -16.29 -3.42 -2.14
C LEU A 67 -17.35 -2.36 -1.81
N SER A 68 -18.61 -2.79 -1.79
CA SER A 68 -19.69 -1.91 -1.35
C SER A 68 -19.39 -1.30 0.03
N SER A 69 -19.80 -0.05 0.22
CA SER A 69 -19.75 0.57 1.54
C SER A 69 -20.60 -0.17 2.58
N SER A 70 -21.49 -1.07 2.17
CA SER A 70 -22.26 -1.98 3.02
C SER A 70 -21.61 -3.35 3.23
N ALA A 71 -20.41 -3.59 2.68
CA ALA A 71 -19.72 -4.86 2.87
C ALA A 71 -19.50 -5.14 4.36
N THR A 72 -19.68 -6.38 4.73
CA THR A 72 -19.45 -6.87 6.10
C THR A 72 -17.96 -7.04 6.38
N HIS A 73 -17.59 -7.08 7.66
CA HIS A 73 -16.20 -7.37 8.07
C HIS A 73 -15.68 -8.67 7.43
N ALA A 74 -16.48 -9.74 7.44
CA ALA A 74 -16.11 -11.04 6.87
C ALA A 74 -15.86 -11.00 5.35
N GLU A 75 -16.60 -10.18 4.62
CA GLU A 75 -16.39 -9.99 3.17
C GLU A 75 -15.10 -9.26 2.89
N VAL A 76 -14.81 -8.19 3.65
CA VAL A 76 -13.54 -7.46 3.54
C VAL A 76 -12.37 -8.37 3.91
N GLU A 77 -12.47 -9.09 5.03
CA GLU A 77 -11.47 -10.06 5.47
C GLU A 77 -11.18 -11.13 4.40
N GLY A 78 -12.23 -11.74 3.85
CA GLY A 78 -12.09 -12.74 2.80
C GLY A 78 -11.36 -12.21 1.55
N ARG A 79 -11.65 -10.97 1.15
CA ARG A 79 -10.95 -10.33 0.02
C ARG A 79 -9.52 -9.99 0.34
N MET A 80 -9.24 -9.48 1.54
CA MET A 80 -7.89 -9.19 2.00
C MET A 80 -7.02 -10.45 2.01
N ARG A 81 -7.52 -11.55 2.59
CA ARG A 81 -6.81 -12.85 2.61
C ARG A 81 -6.53 -13.32 1.19
N SER A 82 -7.54 -13.33 0.32
CA SER A 82 -7.39 -13.74 -1.08
C SER A 82 -6.30 -12.96 -1.81
N LEU A 83 -6.21 -11.64 -1.62
CA LEU A 83 -5.16 -10.82 -2.24
C LEU A 83 -3.78 -11.09 -1.62
N CYS A 84 -3.72 -11.27 -0.30
CA CYS A 84 -2.48 -11.54 0.41
C CYS A 84 -1.86 -12.89 0.01
N ASP A 85 -2.67 -13.88 -0.37
CA ASP A 85 -2.21 -15.21 -0.79
C ASP A 85 -1.73 -15.23 -2.25
N ARG A 86 -2.12 -14.26 -3.07
CA ARG A 86 -1.74 -14.20 -4.49
C ARG A 86 -0.25 -13.89 -4.66
N PRO A 87 0.50 -14.74 -5.42
CA PRO A 87 1.92 -14.52 -5.67
C PRO A 87 2.20 -13.35 -6.61
N ASP A 88 1.24 -12.96 -7.45
CA ASP A 88 1.36 -11.83 -8.39
C ASP A 88 1.05 -10.47 -7.75
N VAL A 89 0.57 -10.44 -6.50
CA VAL A 89 0.34 -9.23 -5.72
C VAL A 89 1.51 -8.99 -4.78
N HIS A 90 2.20 -7.86 -4.92
CA HIS A 90 3.44 -7.55 -4.21
C HIS A 90 3.23 -6.56 -3.07
N GLY A 91 2.18 -5.74 -3.14
CA GLY A 91 1.78 -4.83 -2.07
C GLY A 91 0.26 -4.78 -1.94
N VAL A 92 -0.23 -4.59 -0.72
CA VAL A 92 -1.65 -4.46 -0.41
C VAL A 92 -1.86 -3.24 0.47
N ILE A 93 -2.90 -2.47 0.17
CA ILE A 93 -3.40 -1.38 1.01
C ILE A 93 -4.89 -1.58 1.26
N LEU A 94 -5.32 -1.24 2.47
CA LEU A 94 -6.73 -1.13 2.84
C LEU A 94 -7.11 0.34 2.90
N VAL A 95 -8.16 0.73 2.17
CA VAL A 95 -8.69 2.09 2.18
C VAL A 95 -10.18 2.02 2.52
N MET A 96 -10.52 2.42 3.73
CA MET A 96 -11.91 2.38 4.19
C MET A 96 -12.27 3.64 4.97
N SER A 97 -13.56 3.94 5.01
CA SER A 97 -14.09 4.89 5.97
C SER A 97 -14.24 4.18 7.32
N SER A 98 -13.95 4.88 8.40
CA SER A 98 -14.15 4.34 9.74
C SER A 98 -15.60 3.90 9.93
N LYS A 99 -15.78 2.66 10.38
CA LYS A 99 -17.08 2.06 10.68
C LYS A 99 -16.99 1.35 12.02
N PRO A 100 -17.96 1.58 12.93
CA PRO A 100 -17.95 0.96 14.27
C PRO A 100 -17.94 -0.57 14.23
N GLU A 101 -18.54 -1.16 13.20
CA GLU A 101 -18.67 -2.61 13.02
C GLU A 101 -17.44 -3.25 12.35
N MET A 102 -16.46 -2.46 11.93
CA MET A 102 -15.24 -2.95 11.29
C MET A 102 -14.02 -2.63 12.12
N ASP A 103 -13.26 -3.66 12.48
CA ASP A 103 -11.96 -3.48 13.11
C ASP A 103 -10.88 -3.32 12.02
N GLU A 104 -10.50 -2.06 11.78
CA GLU A 104 -9.47 -1.71 10.80
C GLU A 104 -8.09 -2.27 11.20
N ILE A 105 -7.82 -2.37 12.50
CA ILE A 105 -6.56 -2.91 13.03
C ILE A 105 -6.47 -4.40 12.71
N ASP A 106 -7.54 -5.15 12.97
CA ASP A 106 -7.60 -6.58 12.64
C ASP A 106 -7.43 -6.81 11.14
N LEU A 107 -8.15 -6.07 10.31
CA LEU A 107 -8.05 -6.17 8.85
C LEU A 107 -6.64 -5.82 8.34
N THR A 108 -6.02 -4.78 8.88
CA THR A 108 -4.65 -4.39 8.52
C THR A 108 -3.63 -5.46 8.92
N ASN A 109 -3.84 -6.12 10.05
CA ASN A 109 -2.97 -7.21 10.52
C ASN A 109 -3.06 -8.50 9.66
N LEU A 110 -4.03 -8.62 8.77
CA LEU A 110 -4.08 -9.70 7.78
C LEU A 110 -3.00 -9.54 6.70
N ILE A 111 -2.49 -8.32 6.50
CA ILE A 111 -1.49 -8.06 5.48
C ILE A 111 -0.12 -8.57 5.96
N PRO A 112 0.49 -9.55 5.26
CA PRO A 112 1.83 -9.99 5.60
C PRO A 112 2.83 -8.84 5.57
N ALA A 113 3.75 -8.78 6.53
CA ALA A 113 4.71 -7.67 6.65
C ALA A 113 5.41 -7.29 5.33
N ARG A 114 5.72 -8.30 4.50
CA ARG A 114 6.36 -8.10 3.18
C ARG A 114 5.47 -7.44 2.12
N LYS A 115 4.14 -7.45 2.32
CA LYS A 115 3.14 -6.85 1.40
C LYS A 115 2.48 -5.60 1.98
N ASP A 116 2.74 -5.29 3.24
CA ASP A 116 2.21 -4.13 3.93
C ASP A 116 3.04 -2.89 3.57
N VAL A 117 2.66 -2.25 2.47
CA VAL A 117 3.41 -1.10 1.91
C VAL A 117 3.22 0.19 2.70
N ASP A 118 2.17 0.30 3.49
CA ASP A 118 1.94 1.43 4.39
C ASP A 118 2.64 1.23 5.76
N GLY A 119 3.05 -0.02 6.07
CA GLY A 119 3.78 -0.37 7.29
C GLY A 119 2.94 -0.23 8.57
N LEU A 120 1.63 -0.43 8.48
CA LEU A 120 0.67 -0.21 9.56
C LEU A 120 0.32 -1.49 10.35
N SER A 121 0.72 -2.66 9.85
CA SER A 121 0.51 -3.91 10.59
C SER A 121 1.30 -3.93 11.90
N ALA A 122 0.78 -4.62 12.90
CA ALA A 122 1.45 -4.79 14.19
C ALA A 122 2.87 -5.36 14.03
N SER A 123 3.09 -6.23 13.04
CA SER A 123 4.40 -6.79 12.72
C SER A 123 5.40 -5.73 12.28
N ASN A 124 5.02 -4.83 11.35
CA ASN A 124 5.89 -3.76 10.87
C ASN A 124 6.08 -2.65 11.92
N LEU A 125 5.02 -2.29 12.65
CA LEU A 125 5.10 -1.33 13.75
C LEU A 125 5.97 -1.86 14.89
N GLY A 126 5.83 -3.14 15.25
CA GLY A 126 6.67 -3.79 16.24
C GLY A 126 8.15 -3.81 15.84
N ALA A 127 8.44 -4.13 14.57
CA ALA A 127 9.79 -4.10 14.04
C ALA A 127 10.41 -2.69 14.08
N LEU A 128 9.61 -1.66 13.82
CA LEU A 128 10.05 -0.27 13.92
C LEU A 128 10.44 0.09 15.36
N VAL A 129 9.60 -0.27 16.34
CA VAL A 129 9.85 0.01 17.78
C VAL A 129 11.07 -0.75 18.30
N GLN A 130 11.25 -1.99 17.88
CA GLN A 130 12.37 -2.83 18.31
C GLN A 130 13.68 -2.55 17.58
N ASN A 131 13.68 -1.62 16.62
CA ASN A 131 14.82 -1.36 15.75
C ASN A 131 15.36 -2.63 15.06
N GLY A 132 14.43 -3.56 14.78
CA GLY A 132 14.70 -4.88 14.19
C GLY A 132 15.05 -4.83 12.69
N PRO A 133 15.47 -5.93 12.06
CA PRO A 133 15.69 -5.99 10.61
C PRO A 133 14.35 -5.83 9.88
N HIS A 134 14.25 -4.77 9.10
CA HIS A 134 12.97 -4.26 8.68
C HIS A 134 12.56 -4.67 7.31
N GLN A 135 11.29 -4.95 7.19
CA GLN A 135 10.70 -5.23 5.91
C GLN A 135 10.05 -3.98 5.29
N MET A 136 9.24 -3.28 6.03
CA MET A 136 8.64 -2.00 5.64
C MET A 136 8.56 -1.07 6.86
N PHE A 137 8.82 0.22 6.65
CA PHE A 137 8.55 1.25 7.65
C PHE A 137 7.32 2.04 7.22
N THR A 138 6.59 2.57 8.19
CA THR A 138 5.54 3.56 7.89
C THR A 138 6.14 4.72 7.10
N ALA A 139 5.40 5.24 6.13
CA ALA A 139 5.87 6.35 5.31
C ALA A 139 6.40 7.54 6.14
N PRO A 140 5.81 7.93 7.30
CA PRO A 140 6.36 8.97 8.16
C PRO A 140 7.70 8.62 8.81
N ALA A 141 7.96 7.36 9.09
CA ALA A 141 9.19 6.91 9.78
C ALA A 141 10.43 6.90 8.88
N ARG A 142 10.26 7.04 7.56
CA ARG A 142 11.36 7.14 6.60
C ARG A 142 11.76 8.56 6.23
N SER A 143 11.18 9.55 6.87
CA SER A 143 11.63 10.93 6.67
C SER A 143 13.01 11.10 7.30
N PRO A 144 13.99 11.63 6.55
CA PRO A 144 15.34 11.88 7.05
C PRO A 144 15.36 12.98 8.12
#